data_69454c912fdd020acb69d5e96d9f94e7
#
_entry.id   69454c912fdd020acb69d5e96d9f94e7
#
_cell.length_a   1.000
_cell.length_b   1.000
_cell.length_c   1.000
_cell.angle_alpha   90.00
_cell.angle_beta   90.00
_cell.angle_gamma   90.00
#
_symmetry.space_group_name_H-M   'P 1'
#
loop_
_entity.id
_entity.type
_entity.pdbx_description
1 polymer ?
#
loop_
_entity_poly.entity_id
_entity_poly.type
_entity_poly.pdbx_seq_one_letter_code
_entity_poly.pdbx_strand_id
1 'polypeptide(L)'
;MATAVELLHIATLVHDDTIDDSSIRRGKQTISKRWDSNIAILVGDYVFATSATIVCTTGNLRVVHRFSETIMELSSGQLMEYLKSHDPTPNREEYLTRIYLKTASLFRTALETGALLSEAPESALKHLVDYGYNLGMAFQIVDDILDVEATEKEMGKSVGNDLLQGVLTLPTIIFLEENPNDDSIAKFFGSKGNPEHLKQIISRIQSSDIIERCYS
;
A
#
# COMPACT_ATOMS: atom_id res chain seq x y z
N MET A 1 12.72 0.14 -18.52
CA MET A 1 11.59 0.36 -17.56
C MET A 1 11.73 -0.43 -16.26
N ALA A 2 12.03 -1.74 -16.26
CA ALA A 2 12.11 -2.51 -15.00
C ALA A 2 12.95 -1.82 -13.91
N THR A 3 14.17 -1.36 -14.25
CA THR A 3 15.02 -0.61 -13.30
C THR A 3 14.35 0.68 -12.79
N ALA A 4 13.67 1.42 -13.65
CA ALA A 4 13.01 2.66 -13.24
C ALA A 4 11.83 2.40 -12.29
N VAL A 5 11.03 1.38 -12.58
CA VAL A 5 9.90 0.95 -11.72
C VAL A 5 10.42 0.50 -10.35
N GLU A 6 11.49 -0.31 -10.32
CA GLU A 6 12.11 -0.77 -9.07
C GLU A 6 12.69 0.39 -8.25
N LEU A 7 13.38 1.34 -8.89
CA LEU A 7 13.91 2.52 -8.20
C LEU A 7 12.79 3.40 -7.68
N LEU A 8 11.69 3.59 -8.43
CA LEU A 8 10.53 4.31 -7.92
C LEU A 8 9.96 3.62 -6.69
N HIS A 9 9.79 2.28 -6.75
CA HIS A 9 9.32 1.50 -5.61
C HIS A 9 10.26 1.63 -4.39
N ILE A 10 11.59 1.58 -4.59
CA ILE A 10 12.57 1.79 -3.51
C ILE A 10 12.42 3.19 -2.91
N ALA A 11 12.24 4.22 -3.73
CA ALA A 11 12.06 5.59 -3.26
C ALA A 11 10.78 5.71 -2.41
N THR A 12 9.65 5.12 -2.84
CA THR A 12 8.42 5.12 -2.03
C THR A 12 8.63 4.40 -0.70
N LEU A 13 9.30 3.23 -0.69
CA LEU A 13 9.58 2.51 0.56
C LEU A 13 10.41 3.35 1.55
N VAL A 14 11.39 4.13 1.06
CA VAL A 14 12.21 5.01 1.92
C VAL A 14 11.38 6.14 2.52
N HIS A 15 10.47 6.73 1.72
CA HIS A 15 9.57 7.77 2.19
C HIS A 15 8.51 7.22 3.16
N ASP A 16 7.91 6.08 2.84
CA ASP A 16 6.92 5.41 3.69
C ASP A 16 7.51 5.04 5.05
N ASP A 17 8.71 4.43 5.09
CA ASP A 17 9.43 4.14 6.34
C ASP A 17 9.66 5.38 7.21
N THR A 18 9.79 6.55 6.56
CA THR A 18 10.00 7.83 7.26
C THR A 18 8.68 8.40 7.78
N ILE A 19 7.61 8.31 6.99
CA ILE A 19 6.26 8.76 7.36
C ILE A 19 5.69 7.91 8.51
N ASP A 20 5.89 6.60 8.44
CA ASP A 20 5.37 5.61 9.40
C ASP A 20 6.27 5.45 10.65
N ASP A 21 7.35 6.23 10.76
CA ASP A 21 8.39 6.10 11.81
C ASP A 21 8.87 4.65 11.99
N SER A 22 8.96 3.92 10.89
CA SER A 22 9.37 2.51 10.87
C SER A 22 10.86 2.36 11.19
N SER A 23 11.18 1.53 12.19
CA SER A 23 12.58 1.31 12.61
C SER A 23 13.28 0.21 11.84
N ILE A 24 12.53 -0.78 11.34
CA ILE A 24 13.07 -2.00 10.70
C ILE A 24 12.25 -2.33 9.46
N ARG A 25 12.94 -2.64 8.37
CA ARG A 25 12.37 -3.19 7.14
C ARG A 25 13.17 -4.41 6.69
N ARG A 26 12.51 -5.55 6.47
CA ARG A 26 13.14 -6.81 6.06
C ARG A 26 14.34 -7.20 6.94
N GLY A 27 14.20 -7.02 8.26
CA GLY A 27 15.22 -7.36 9.26
C GLY A 27 16.41 -6.39 9.34
N LYS A 28 16.38 -5.27 8.63
CA LYS A 28 17.43 -4.23 8.66
C LYS A 28 16.85 -2.90 9.14
N GLN A 29 17.71 -2.08 9.77
CA GLN A 29 17.33 -0.72 10.13
C GLN A 29 16.99 0.10 8.90
N THR A 30 15.93 0.90 8.98
CA THR A 30 15.53 1.86 7.95
C THR A 30 16.54 3.00 7.84
N ILE A 31 16.49 3.74 6.73
CA ILE A 31 17.39 4.89 6.51
C ILE A 31 17.11 5.98 7.55
N SER A 32 15.83 6.28 7.81
CA SER A 32 15.39 7.25 8.82
C SER A 32 15.90 6.90 10.22
N LYS A 33 15.88 5.61 10.57
CA LYS A 33 16.37 5.14 11.87
C LYS A 33 17.88 5.16 11.99
N ARG A 34 18.60 4.88 10.90
CA ARG A 34 20.07 4.77 10.90
C ARG A 34 20.76 6.13 10.86
N TRP A 35 20.21 7.11 10.15
CA TRP A 35 20.79 8.43 9.99
C TRP A 35 19.87 9.51 10.58
N ASP A 36 18.81 9.88 9.89
CA ASP A 36 17.68 10.70 10.34
C ASP A 36 16.62 10.81 9.23
N SER A 37 15.46 11.38 9.56
CA SER A 37 14.35 11.56 8.61
C SER A 37 14.69 12.51 7.45
N ASN A 38 15.50 13.55 7.68
CA ASN A 38 15.87 14.49 6.61
C ASN A 38 16.77 13.79 5.57
N ILE A 39 17.73 12.97 6.04
CA ILE A 39 18.57 12.18 5.14
C ILE A 39 17.73 11.18 4.36
N ALA A 40 16.76 10.51 5.01
CA ALA A 40 15.89 9.57 4.34
C ALA A 40 15.07 10.24 3.23
N ILE A 41 14.50 11.42 3.49
CA ILE A 41 13.76 12.19 2.47
C ILE A 41 14.69 12.51 1.28
N LEU A 42 15.87 13.06 1.53
CA LEU A 42 16.82 13.42 0.46
C LEU A 42 17.32 12.21 -0.34
N VAL A 43 17.52 11.06 0.31
CA VAL A 43 17.89 9.81 -0.37
C VAL A 43 16.72 9.32 -1.24
N GLY A 44 15.50 9.35 -0.72
CA GLY A 44 14.30 8.99 -1.49
C GLY A 44 14.15 9.91 -2.71
N ASP A 45 14.29 11.21 -2.56
CA ASP A 45 14.22 12.20 -3.65
C ASP A 45 15.29 11.95 -4.72
N TYR A 46 16.52 11.63 -4.29
CA TYR A 46 17.60 11.31 -5.22
C TYR A 46 17.31 10.04 -6.04
N VAL A 47 16.85 8.97 -5.38
CA VAL A 47 16.50 7.71 -6.04
C VAL A 47 15.31 7.92 -6.98
N PHE A 48 14.32 8.70 -6.55
CA PHE A 48 13.17 9.11 -7.34
C PHE A 48 13.58 9.86 -8.61
N ALA A 49 14.40 10.90 -8.50
CA ALA A 49 14.91 11.67 -9.64
C ALA A 49 15.74 10.78 -10.59
N THR A 50 16.51 9.83 -10.03
CA THR A 50 17.25 8.85 -10.82
C THR A 50 16.32 7.98 -11.64
N SER A 51 15.22 7.49 -11.05
CA SER A 51 14.22 6.69 -11.77
C SER A 51 13.60 7.47 -12.93
N ALA A 52 13.22 8.73 -12.70
CA ALA A 52 12.67 9.61 -13.75
C ALA A 52 13.68 9.88 -14.87
N THR A 53 14.96 10.06 -14.54
CA THR A 53 16.03 10.23 -15.55
C THR A 53 16.14 8.99 -16.45
N ILE A 54 16.06 7.79 -15.88
CA ILE A 54 16.07 6.53 -16.65
C ILE A 54 14.85 6.46 -17.57
N VAL A 55 13.66 6.84 -17.09
CA VAL A 55 12.44 6.87 -17.92
C VAL A 55 12.62 7.82 -19.11
N CYS A 56 13.19 8.99 -18.91
CA CYS A 56 13.45 9.97 -19.98
C CYS A 56 14.38 9.40 -21.07
N THR A 57 15.32 8.48 -20.74
CA THR A 57 16.20 7.85 -21.74
C THR A 57 15.45 6.97 -22.75
N THR A 58 14.19 6.58 -22.47
CA THR A 58 13.37 5.82 -23.41
C THR A 58 12.96 6.63 -24.64
N GLY A 59 12.97 7.96 -24.56
CA GLY A 59 12.50 8.86 -25.62
C GLY A 59 11.00 8.74 -25.93
N ASN A 60 10.25 7.94 -25.19
CA ASN A 60 8.84 7.70 -25.43
C ASN A 60 7.97 8.57 -24.49
N LEU A 61 7.31 9.59 -25.07
CA LEU A 61 6.48 10.53 -24.31
C LEU A 61 5.30 9.86 -23.60
N ARG A 62 4.68 8.82 -24.17
CA ARG A 62 3.59 8.08 -23.50
C ARG A 62 4.09 7.42 -22.21
N VAL A 63 5.29 6.84 -22.27
CA VAL A 63 5.95 6.21 -21.12
C VAL A 63 6.27 7.25 -20.05
N VAL A 64 6.84 8.39 -20.42
CA VAL A 64 7.14 9.50 -19.49
C VAL A 64 5.87 10.02 -18.84
N HIS A 65 4.81 10.24 -19.63
CA HIS A 65 3.52 10.71 -19.12
C HIS A 65 2.93 9.72 -18.11
N ARG A 66 2.81 8.43 -18.48
CA ARG A 66 2.26 7.39 -17.59
C ARG A 66 3.07 7.28 -16.30
N PHE A 67 4.40 7.35 -16.38
CA PHE A 67 5.25 7.31 -15.20
C PHE A 67 5.00 8.50 -14.27
N SER A 68 4.82 9.69 -14.82
CA SER A 68 4.52 10.90 -14.05
C SER A 68 3.13 10.83 -13.39
N GLU A 69 2.12 10.29 -14.09
CA GLU A 69 0.80 10.02 -13.50
C GLU A 69 0.90 9.05 -12.33
N THR A 70 1.69 7.99 -12.47
CA THR A 70 1.90 7.00 -11.39
C THR A 70 2.46 7.64 -10.13
N ILE A 71 3.37 8.58 -10.28
CA ILE A 71 3.92 9.32 -9.14
C ILE A 71 2.84 10.11 -8.41
N MET A 72 1.97 10.79 -9.17
CA MET A 72 0.83 11.50 -8.59
C MET A 72 -0.16 10.54 -7.93
N GLU A 73 -0.44 9.39 -8.55
CA GLU A 73 -1.29 8.34 -8.01
C GLU A 73 -0.75 7.82 -6.67
N LEU A 74 0.53 7.42 -6.61
CA LEU A 74 1.19 6.93 -5.39
C LEU A 74 1.15 7.97 -4.27
N SER A 75 1.48 9.22 -4.57
CA SER A 75 1.45 10.31 -3.60
C SER A 75 0.04 10.61 -3.10
N SER A 76 -0.95 10.56 -3.99
CA SER A 76 -2.36 10.76 -3.63
C SER A 76 -2.88 9.64 -2.73
N GLY A 77 -2.50 8.38 -3.01
CA GLY A 77 -2.84 7.23 -2.18
C GLY A 77 -2.28 7.35 -0.77
N GLN A 78 -1.01 7.75 -0.64
CA GLN A 78 -0.37 7.98 0.65
C GLN A 78 -1.00 9.15 1.43
N LEU A 79 -1.30 10.27 0.74
CA LEU A 79 -2.01 11.39 1.37
C LEU A 79 -3.41 11.00 1.84
N MET A 80 -4.15 10.23 1.04
CA MET A 80 -5.48 9.73 1.40
C MET A 80 -5.41 8.87 2.66
N GLU A 81 -4.44 7.96 2.75
CA GLU A 81 -4.22 7.13 3.93
C GLU A 81 -3.89 7.95 5.17
N TYR A 82 -2.94 8.88 5.04
CA TYR A 82 -2.53 9.76 6.14
C TYR A 82 -3.69 10.62 6.67
N LEU A 83 -4.48 11.22 5.78
CA LEU A 83 -5.60 12.09 6.15
C LEU A 83 -6.79 11.32 6.75
N LYS A 84 -6.92 10.02 6.44
CA LYS A 84 -7.98 9.14 6.92
C LYS A 84 -7.54 8.23 8.05
N SER A 85 -6.29 8.32 8.49
CA SER A 85 -5.82 7.50 9.61
C SER A 85 -6.62 7.82 10.88
N HIS A 86 -6.97 6.76 11.62
CA HIS A 86 -7.79 6.80 12.85
C HIS A 86 -9.25 7.27 12.65
N ASP A 87 -9.74 7.33 11.40
CA ASP A 87 -11.17 7.49 11.13
C ASP A 87 -11.86 6.11 11.20
N PRO A 88 -12.76 5.85 12.17
CA PRO A 88 -13.39 4.54 12.31
C PRO A 88 -14.55 4.32 11.34
N THR A 89 -14.78 5.23 10.39
CA THR A 89 -15.89 5.15 9.43
C THR A 89 -15.54 4.23 8.27
N PRO A 90 -16.19 3.05 8.12
CA PRO A 90 -15.88 2.16 7.01
C PRO A 90 -16.38 2.72 5.68
N ASN A 91 -15.53 2.65 4.65
CA ASN A 91 -15.87 3.04 3.29
C ASN A 91 -15.10 2.18 2.29
N ARG A 92 -15.78 1.20 1.65
CA ARG A 92 -15.16 0.30 0.67
C ARG A 92 -14.68 1.01 -0.59
N GLU A 93 -15.38 2.02 -1.06
CA GLU A 93 -15.02 2.74 -2.28
C GLU A 93 -13.72 3.54 -2.05
N GLU A 94 -13.62 4.22 -0.92
CA GLU A 94 -12.39 4.91 -0.53
C GLU A 94 -11.23 3.91 -0.35
N TYR A 95 -11.47 2.77 0.27
CA TYR A 95 -10.48 1.70 0.42
C TYR A 95 -9.96 1.21 -0.93
N LEU A 96 -10.86 0.83 -1.87
CA LEU A 96 -10.47 0.36 -3.19
C LEU A 96 -9.71 1.43 -3.99
N THR A 97 -10.12 2.68 -3.87
CA THR A 97 -9.42 3.81 -4.49
C THR A 97 -8.02 3.97 -3.91
N ARG A 98 -7.88 3.90 -2.59
CA ARG A 98 -6.59 4.02 -1.90
C ARG A 98 -5.62 2.92 -2.31
N ILE A 99 -6.03 1.65 -2.29
CA ILE A 99 -5.14 0.54 -2.65
C ILE A 99 -4.79 0.54 -4.14
N TYR A 100 -5.68 1.02 -5.01
CA TYR A 100 -5.32 1.28 -6.39
C TYR A 100 -4.20 2.33 -6.47
N LEU A 101 -4.43 3.50 -5.89
CA LEU A 101 -3.49 4.62 -5.96
C LEU A 101 -2.13 4.26 -5.35
N LYS A 102 -2.12 3.67 -4.15
CA LYS A 102 -0.89 3.39 -3.39
C LYS A 102 -0.12 2.18 -3.90
N THR A 103 -0.78 1.18 -4.46
CA THR A 103 -0.16 -0.11 -4.80
C THR A 103 -0.40 -0.51 -6.25
N ALA A 104 -1.65 -0.67 -6.70
CA ALA A 104 -1.95 -1.25 -8.00
C ALA A 104 -1.54 -0.37 -9.18
N SER A 105 -1.46 0.93 -8.99
CA SER A 105 -1.01 1.89 -10.01
C SER A 105 0.40 1.58 -10.55
N LEU A 106 1.32 1.17 -9.66
CA LEU A 106 2.68 0.81 -10.07
C LEU A 106 2.73 -0.52 -10.82
N PHE A 107 1.94 -1.52 -10.42
CA PHE A 107 1.79 -2.78 -11.17
C PHE A 107 1.27 -2.52 -12.59
N ARG A 108 0.20 -1.74 -12.69
CA ARG A 108 -0.36 -1.32 -13.98
C ARG A 108 0.69 -0.62 -14.83
N THR A 109 1.41 0.33 -14.28
CA THR A 109 2.43 1.11 -14.98
C THR A 109 3.59 0.24 -15.46
N ALA A 110 4.03 -0.72 -14.67
CA ALA A 110 5.09 -1.64 -15.07
C ALA A 110 4.73 -2.42 -16.35
N LEU A 111 3.49 -2.93 -16.43
CA LEU A 111 3.02 -3.69 -17.58
C LEU A 111 2.68 -2.79 -18.78
N GLU A 112 2.00 -1.67 -18.54
CA GLU A 112 1.66 -0.70 -19.59
C GLU A 112 2.92 -0.16 -20.27
N THR A 113 3.89 0.29 -19.51
CA THR A 113 5.12 0.86 -20.08
C THR A 113 6.03 -0.20 -20.70
N GLY A 114 6.05 -1.41 -20.18
CA GLY A 114 6.71 -2.55 -20.80
C GLY A 114 6.12 -2.87 -22.18
N ALA A 115 4.79 -2.93 -22.27
CA ALA A 115 4.08 -3.16 -23.53
C ALA A 115 4.32 -2.03 -24.55
N LEU A 116 4.28 -0.77 -24.11
CA LEU A 116 4.56 0.39 -24.98
C LEU A 116 5.97 0.35 -25.57
N LEU A 117 6.98 -0.01 -24.79
CA LEU A 117 8.37 -0.06 -25.25
C LEU A 117 8.70 -1.30 -26.09
N SER A 118 7.91 -2.37 -25.96
CA SER A 118 8.01 -3.54 -26.84
C SER A 118 7.16 -3.45 -28.09
N GLU A 119 6.54 -2.28 -28.35
CA GLU A 119 5.66 -2.04 -29.52
C GLU A 119 4.52 -3.06 -29.61
N ALA A 120 3.98 -3.48 -28.46
CA ALA A 120 2.88 -4.42 -28.40
C ALA A 120 1.63 -3.84 -29.13
N PRO A 121 0.84 -4.66 -29.82
CA PRO A 121 -0.38 -4.18 -30.47
C PRO A 121 -1.37 -3.66 -29.41
N GLU A 122 -2.20 -2.68 -29.77
CA GLU A 122 -3.13 -1.99 -28.85
C GLU A 122 -4.06 -2.97 -28.12
N SER A 123 -4.46 -4.06 -28.77
CA SER A 123 -5.26 -5.12 -28.15
C SER A 123 -4.52 -5.81 -26.99
N ALA A 124 -3.23 -6.09 -27.15
CA ALA A 124 -2.41 -6.68 -26.09
C ALA A 124 -2.13 -5.66 -24.99
N LEU A 125 -1.89 -4.40 -25.32
CA LEU A 125 -1.70 -3.31 -24.36
C LEU A 125 -2.87 -3.22 -23.40
N LYS A 126 -4.11 -3.20 -23.90
CA LYS A 126 -5.31 -3.16 -23.06
C LYS A 126 -5.36 -4.32 -22.05
N HIS A 127 -5.12 -5.55 -22.51
CA HIS A 127 -5.13 -6.72 -21.63
C HIS A 127 -4.03 -6.68 -20.57
N LEU A 128 -2.85 -6.16 -20.90
CA LEU A 128 -1.74 -6.02 -19.96
C LEU A 128 -2.02 -4.93 -18.91
N VAL A 129 -2.66 -3.83 -19.31
CA VAL A 129 -3.12 -2.79 -18.39
C VAL A 129 -4.14 -3.34 -17.39
N ASP A 130 -5.16 -4.06 -17.89
CA ASP A 130 -6.20 -4.68 -17.06
C ASP A 130 -5.59 -5.75 -16.13
N TYR A 131 -4.66 -6.56 -16.65
CA TYR A 131 -3.95 -7.56 -15.86
C TYR A 131 -3.13 -6.91 -14.73
N GLY A 132 -2.39 -5.83 -15.04
CA GLY A 132 -1.58 -5.10 -14.04
C GLY A 132 -2.45 -4.49 -12.93
N TYR A 133 -3.57 -3.91 -13.31
CA TYR A 133 -4.56 -3.39 -12.37
C TYR A 133 -5.07 -4.50 -11.43
N ASN A 134 -5.58 -5.59 -11.99
CA ASN A 134 -6.17 -6.67 -11.18
C ASN A 134 -5.12 -7.38 -10.31
N LEU A 135 -3.90 -7.58 -10.82
CA LEU A 135 -2.81 -8.16 -10.06
C LEU A 135 -2.43 -7.29 -8.86
N GLY A 136 -2.31 -5.99 -9.07
CA GLY A 136 -1.96 -5.04 -8.00
C GLY A 136 -3.06 -4.92 -6.95
N MET A 137 -4.32 -4.90 -7.36
CA MET A 137 -5.46 -4.92 -6.46
C MET A 137 -5.50 -6.20 -5.61
N ALA A 138 -5.38 -7.36 -6.26
CA ALA A 138 -5.37 -8.65 -5.57
C ALA A 138 -4.17 -8.77 -4.61
N PHE A 139 -2.99 -8.28 -5.02
CA PHE A 139 -1.80 -8.26 -4.18
C PHE A 139 -2.04 -7.50 -2.88
N GLN A 140 -2.60 -6.27 -2.96
CA GLN A 140 -2.83 -5.47 -1.77
C GLN A 140 -3.94 -6.07 -0.89
N ILE A 141 -5.03 -6.56 -1.48
CA ILE A 141 -6.11 -7.20 -0.71
C ILE A 141 -5.58 -8.40 0.07
N VAL A 142 -4.74 -9.23 -0.55
CA VAL A 142 -4.13 -10.39 0.13
C VAL A 142 -3.16 -9.94 1.23
N ASP A 143 -2.36 -8.90 1.00
CA ASP A 143 -1.47 -8.34 2.03
C ASP A 143 -2.25 -7.86 3.26
N ASP A 144 -3.35 -7.15 3.04
CA ASP A 144 -4.25 -6.66 4.09
C ASP A 144 -4.94 -7.81 4.86
N ILE A 145 -5.29 -8.90 4.17
CA ILE A 145 -5.86 -10.10 4.82
C ILE A 145 -4.79 -10.77 5.68
N LEU A 146 -3.58 -10.93 5.16
CA LEU A 146 -2.47 -11.56 5.89
C LEU A 146 -2.08 -10.79 7.15
N ASP A 147 -2.22 -9.45 7.18
CA ASP A 147 -1.98 -8.65 8.39
C ASP A 147 -2.92 -9.03 9.54
N VAL A 148 -4.10 -9.59 9.23
CA VAL A 148 -5.07 -10.04 10.23
C VAL A 148 -5.03 -11.56 10.44
N GLU A 149 -4.83 -12.36 9.36
CA GLU A 149 -4.91 -13.82 9.39
C GLU A 149 -3.67 -14.50 9.97
N ALA A 150 -2.48 -13.95 9.68
CA ALA A 150 -1.21 -14.57 10.05
C ALA A 150 -0.96 -14.53 11.57
N THR A 151 -0.19 -15.50 12.04
CA THR A 151 0.28 -15.49 13.43
C THR A 151 1.55 -14.65 13.59
N GLU A 152 1.79 -14.09 14.78
CA GLU A 152 3.03 -13.33 15.09
C GLU A 152 4.30 -14.12 14.75
N LYS A 153 4.24 -15.45 14.81
CA LYS A 153 5.36 -16.35 14.55
C LYS A 153 5.66 -16.48 13.04
N GLU A 154 4.65 -16.36 12.20
CA GLU A 154 4.77 -16.46 10.72
C GLU A 154 5.18 -15.13 10.10
N MET A 155 4.64 -14.03 10.59
CA MET A 155 4.93 -12.70 10.05
C MET A 155 6.22 -12.06 10.58
N GLY A 156 6.70 -12.49 11.75
CA GLY A 156 7.82 -11.80 12.42
C GLY A 156 7.50 -10.35 12.84
N LYS A 157 6.21 -9.96 12.79
CA LYS A 157 5.64 -8.67 13.18
C LYS A 157 4.39 -8.89 14.03
N SER A 158 3.95 -7.86 14.74
CA SER A 158 2.65 -7.87 15.42
C SER A 158 1.52 -7.98 14.40
N VAL A 159 0.53 -8.82 14.67
CA VAL A 159 -0.70 -8.97 13.87
C VAL A 159 -1.57 -7.73 14.06
N GLY A 160 -2.23 -7.27 12.99
CA GLY A 160 -3.05 -6.07 13.01
C GLY A 160 -2.24 -4.77 12.99
N ASN A 161 -1.08 -4.77 12.32
CA ASN A 161 -0.24 -3.60 12.22
C ASN A 161 -0.93 -2.43 11.51
N ASP A 162 -1.74 -2.69 10.48
CA ASP A 162 -2.51 -1.66 9.77
C ASP A 162 -3.47 -0.95 10.73
N LEU A 163 -4.18 -1.71 11.56
CA LEU A 163 -5.07 -1.15 12.57
C LEU A 163 -4.30 -0.36 13.64
N LEU A 164 -3.09 -0.79 14.01
CA LEU A 164 -2.18 -0.02 14.88
C LEU A 164 -1.80 1.33 14.29
N GLN A 165 -1.60 1.40 12.97
CA GLN A 165 -1.33 2.63 12.22
C GLN A 165 -2.59 3.49 12.00
N GLY A 166 -3.75 3.01 12.44
CA GLY A 166 -5.02 3.70 12.27
C GLY A 166 -5.65 3.50 10.90
N VAL A 167 -5.21 2.50 10.15
CA VAL A 167 -5.67 2.21 8.79
C VAL A 167 -6.74 1.13 8.82
N LEU A 168 -7.93 1.44 8.26
CA LEU A 168 -8.96 0.42 8.02
C LEU A 168 -8.67 -0.29 6.70
N THR A 169 -8.53 -1.62 6.77
CA THR A 169 -8.35 -2.51 5.63
C THR A 169 -9.60 -3.39 5.44
N LEU A 170 -9.67 -4.14 4.33
CA LEU A 170 -10.88 -4.88 3.97
C LEU A 170 -11.47 -5.73 5.10
N PRO A 171 -10.68 -6.51 5.88
CA PRO A 171 -11.24 -7.28 6.99
C PRO A 171 -11.91 -6.41 8.07
N THR A 172 -11.29 -5.28 8.42
CA THR A 172 -11.83 -4.37 9.43
C THR A 172 -13.05 -3.60 8.93
N ILE A 173 -13.09 -3.26 7.65
CA ILE A 173 -14.23 -2.61 6.99
C ILE A 173 -15.44 -3.56 7.00
N ILE A 174 -15.28 -4.82 6.57
CA ILE A 174 -16.36 -5.81 6.59
C ILE A 174 -16.85 -6.03 8.03
N PHE A 175 -15.93 -6.13 9.00
CA PHE A 175 -16.29 -6.26 10.40
C PHE A 175 -17.19 -5.12 10.88
N LEU A 176 -16.87 -3.87 10.56
CA LEU A 176 -17.66 -2.70 10.94
C LEU A 176 -19.02 -2.64 10.22
N GLU A 177 -19.07 -3.00 8.94
CA GLU A 177 -20.32 -3.05 8.16
C GLU A 177 -21.32 -4.06 8.73
N GLU A 178 -20.84 -5.20 9.23
CA GLU A 178 -21.68 -6.23 9.84
C GLU A 178 -22.05 -5.93 11.30
N ASN A 179 -21.27 -5.10 11.96
CA ASN A 179 -21.46 -4.74 13.34
C ASN A 179 -21.61 -3.20 13.49
N PRO A 180 -22.66 -2.57 12.90
CA PRO A 180 -22.77 -1.11 12.85
C PRO A 180 -22.89 -0.41 14.20
N ASN A 181 -23.22 -1.15 15.26
CA ASN A 181 -23.28 -0.64 16.65
C ASN A 181 -22.01 -0.95 17.44
N ASP A 182 -21.00 -1.58 16.84
CA ASP A 182 -19.74 -1.90 17.50
C ASP A 182 -18.82 -0.68 17.51
N ASP A 183 -18.42 -0.26 18.69
CA ASP A 183 -17.54 0.89 18.90
C ASP A 183 -16.08 0.48 19.27
N SER A 184 -15.76 -0.80 19.16
CA SER A 184 -14.45 -1.33 19.58
C SER A 184 -13.28 -0.69 18.84
N ILE A 185 -13.38 -0.51 17.51
CA ILE A 185 -12.34 0.16 16.71
C ILE A 185 -12.27 1.65 17.06
N ALA A 186 -13.40 2.34 17.20
CA ALA A 186 -13.42 3.73 17.63
C ALA A 186 -12.79 3.93 19.01
N LYS A 187 -13.09 3.05 19.96
CA LYS A 187 -12.45 3.02 21.29
C LYS A 187 -10.96 2.71 21.21
N PHE A 188 -10.57 1.78 20.35
CA PHE A 188 -9.17 1.46 20.12
C PHE A 188 -8.39 2.68 19.61
N PHE A 189 -8.89 3.38 18.61
CA PHE A 189 -8.28 4.63 18.11
C PHE A 189 -8.23 5.73 19.20
N GLY A 190 -9.29 5.87 19.99
CA GLY A 190 -9.34 6.81 21.11
C GLY A 190 -8.40 6.46 22.29
N SER A 191 -8.02 5.19 22.45
CA SER A 191 -7.15 4.68 23.52
C SER A 191 -5.66 4.70 23.19
N LYS A 192 -5.25 5.32 22.09
CA LYS A 192 -3.87 5.37 21.59
C LYS A 192 -3.26 3.96 21.35
N GLY A 193 -4.05 3.04 20.84
CA GLY A 193 -3.55 1.74 20.40
C GLY A 193 -3.30 0.74 21.53
N ASN A 194 -4.22 0.58 22.47
CA ASN A 194 -4.11 -0.40 23.55
C ASN A 194 -3.98 -1.83 22.99
N PRO A 195 -2.88 -2.57 23.28
CA PRO A 195 -2.63 -3.90 22.71
C PRO A 195 -3.71 -4.95 23.05
N GLU A 196 -4.35 -4.85 24.21
CA GLU A 196 -5.42 -5.79 24.60
C GLU A 196 -6.69 -5.57 23.77
N HIS A 197 -7.03 -4.32 23.48
CA HIS A 197 -8.15 -4.01 22.57
C HIS A 197 -7.87 -4.51 21.15
N LEU A 198 -6.65 -4.30 20.64
CA LEU A 198 -6.25 -4.83 19.34
C LEU A 198 -6.44 -6.34 19.27
N LYS A 199 -5.92 -7.10 20.24
CA LYS A 199 -6.06 -8.55 20.29
C LYS A 199 -7.50 -9.00 20.28
N GLN A 200 -8.37 -8.31 21.00
CA GLN A 200 -9.81 -8.62 21.04
C GLN A 200 -10.45 -8.42 19.68
N ILE A 201 -10.16 -7.29 18.99
CA ILE A 201 -10.70 -7.01 17.66
C ILE A 201 -10.22 -8.07 16.67
N ILE A 202 -8.91 -8.31 16.60
CA ILE A 202 -8.32 -9.30 15.68
C ILE A 202 -8.89 -10.70 15.92
N SER A 203 -8.98 -11.15 17.18
CA SER A 203 -9.55 -12.46 17.52
C SER A 203 -11.02 -12.60 17.09
N ARG A 204 -11.81 -11.53 17.14
CA ARG A 204 -13.20 -11.54 16.68
C ARG A 204 -13.28 -11.65 15.16
N ILE A 205 -12.43 -10.95 14.42
CA ILE A 205 -12.35 -11.06 12.96
C ILE A 205 -11.91 -12.47 12.57
N GLN A 206 -10.85 -13.01 13.17
CA GLN A 206 -10.32 -14.36 12.89
C GLN A 206 -11.29 -15.49 13.22
N SER A 207 -12.18 -15.31 14.22
CA SER A 207 -13.17 -16.33 14.62
C SER A 207 -14.47 -16.26 13.82
N SER A 208 -14.61 -15.33 12.90
CA SER A 208 -15.76 -15.13 12.01
C SER A 208 -15.48 -15.66 10.60
N ASP A 209 -16.45 -15.55 9.69
CA ASP A 209 -16.30 -15.85 8.26
C ASP A 209 -15.77 -14.67 7.44
N ILE A 210 -15.39 -13.57 8.09
CA ILE A 210 -14.92 -12.33 7.42
C ILE A 210 -13.71 -12.61 6.52
N ILE A 211 -12.75 -13.41 7.01
CA ILE A 211 -11.55 -13.72 6.24
C ILE A 211 -11.90 -14.47 4.95
N GLU A 212 -12.76 -15.51 5.01
CA GLU A 212 -13.23 -16.22 3.81
C GLU A 212 -13.91 -15.27 2.80
N ARG A 213 -14.68 -14.32 3.31
CA ARG A 213 -15.40 -13.34 2.48
C ARG A 213 -14.48 -12.30 1.87
N CYS A 214 -13.35 -12.00 2.50
CA CYS A 214 -12.32 -11.14 1.88
C CYS A 214 -11.69 -11.80 0.65
N TYR A 215 -11.64 -13.15 0.61
CA TYR A 215 -11.12 -13.89 -0.55
C TYR A 215 -12.15 -14.14 -1.65
N SER A 216 -13.43 -13.87 -1.44
CA SER A 216 -14.52 -14.12 -2.40
C SER A 216 -14.86 -12.91 -3.25
#